data_8e4e62fde40550dfd40e8a1d7d225ff1
#
_entry.id   8e4e62fde40550dfd40e8a1d7d225ff1
#
_cell.length_a   1.000
_cell.length_b   1.000
_cell.length_c   1.000
_cell.angle_alpha   90.00
_cell.angle_beta   90.00
_cell.angle_gamma   90.00
#
_symmetry.space_group_name_H-M   'P 1'
#
loop_
_entity.id
_entity.type
_entity.pdbx_description
1 polymer ?
#
loop_
_entity_poly.entity_id
_entity_poly.type
_entity_poly.pdbx_seq_one_letter_code
_entity_poly.pdbx_strand_id
1 'polypeptide(L)'
;MQVQAFHSSALAEEPEPEGWAVIIGIAEYQCPLCIFDEEWNVYPIEVKHPDDGARDLALQLSPIIGRDHIDLLLNSEATNAGIYYAIQWLDERAGVDDTVLFYFCGHSAPQNLGSYDYLVSDWQLADWLDKLSSQNVVVILDTCYAGSFSKELGQNGRVVMMGCQPYESSLEDRELGHGVFTHYILQAFSNFDDADTNRNYELSAEEIFEYAELKTIKEVVAPFANLPASSRGDLQHPALYIPPYRFGGINLFMNIVFRTNAGFSSDAIVLTVDGKSYLAGELPASFTWLSGTAHRFDIPLQVSTEEGTRFVFTSWNDDDKSVSRTISHGGEYTANYKAQHKLTIESLYGSPKGDGWYNSGSEANVSITSTEGKIIQHAFAGWSGDLSGQQTTVSVTMDKPRTIKANWETNYLRLYMLIAGLIALTVITATVMVYIRKKNKSF
;
A
#
# COMPACT_ATOMS: atom_id res chain seq x y z
N MET A 1 -36.28 -39.07 -6.49
CA MET A 1 -35.93 -37.70 -6.15
C MET A 1 -34.60 -37.39 -6.81
N GLN A 2 -34.64 -36.65 -7.90
CA GLN A 2 -33.44 -36.18 -8.59
C GLN A 2 -33.02 -34.86 -7.91
N VAL A 3 -31.81 -34.84 -7.36
CA VAL A 3 -31.17 -33.63 -6.86
C VAL A 3 -30.59 -32.88 -8.04
N GLN A 4 -31.23 -31.77 -8.44
CA GLN A 4 -30.64 -30.82 -9.38
C GLN A 4 -29.46 -30.13 -8.73
N ALA A 5 -28.26 -30.35 -9.27
CA ALA A 5 -27.06 -29.59 -8.95
C ALA A 5 -27.25 -28.16 -9.52
N PHE A 6 -27.36 -27.18 -8.64
CA PHE A 6 -27.22 -25.78 -9.01
C PHE A 6 -25.76 -25.54 -9.42
N HIS A 7 -25.54 -25.36 -10.71
CA HIS A 7 -24.28 -24.76 -11.19
C HIS A 7 -24.30 -23.29 -10.76
N SER A 8 -23.47 -22.95 -9.79
CA SER A 8 -23.07 -21.57 -9.57
C SER A 8 -22.29 -21.13 -10.80
N SER A 9 -22.94 -20.36 -11.67
CA SER A 9 -22.20 -19.56 -12.64
C SER A 9 -21.35 -18.58 -11.85
N ALA A 10 -20.02 -18.76 -11.86
CA ALA A 10 -19.13 -17.69 -11.50
C ALA A 10 -19.52 -16.49 -12.36
N LEU A 11 -19.99 -15.42 -11.73
CA LEU A 11 -20.11 -14.13 -12.39
C LEU A 11 -18.69 -13.82 -12.87
N ALA A 12 -18.52 -13.53 -14.16
CA ALA A 12 -17.24 -13.00 -14.63
C ALA A 12 -16.98 -11.75 -13.81
N GLU A 13 -15.82 -11.70 -13.16
CA GLU A 13 -15.36 -10.46 -12.52
C GLU A 13 -15.33 -9.40 -13.63
N GLU A 14 -16.00 -8.28 -13.40
CA GLU A 14 -15.88 -7.12 -14.30
C GLU A 14 -14.39 -6.76 -14.38
N PRO A 15 -13.86 -6.43 -15.54
CA PRO A 15 -12.46 -6.02 -15.66
C PRO A 15 -12.21 -4.81 -14.76
N GLU A 16 -11.07 -4.83 -14.08
CA GLU A 16 -10.66 -3.70 -13.25
C GLU A 16 -10.41 -2.46 -14.13
N PRO A 17 -10.71 -1.24 -13.64
CA PRO A 17 -10.48 -0.03 -14.41
C PRO A 17 -8.98 0.15 -14.70
N GLU A 18 -8.68 0.51 -15.94
CA GLU A 18 -7.32 0.78 -16.40
C GLU A 18 -7.12 2.29 -16.62
N GLY A 19 -5.87 2.74 -16.60
CA GLY A 19 -5.49 4.11 -16.96
C GLY A 19 -4.85 4.14 -18.34
N TRP A 20 -5.28 5.07 -19.19
CA TRP A 20 -4.76 5.28 -20.53
C TRP A 20 -4.38 6.74 -20.73
N ALA A 21 -3.27 7.04 -21.38
CA ALA A 21 -2.83 8.40 -21.58
C ALA A 21 -2.29 8.66 -22.99
N VAL A 22 -2.68 9.80 -23.56
CA VAL A 22 -2.00 10.44 -24.69
C VAL A 22 -1.33 11.70 -24.15
N ILE A 23 -0.01 11.77 -24.31
CA ILE A 23 0.82 12.84 -23.77
C ILE A 23 1.61 13.47 -24.90
N ILE A 24 1.41 14.78 -25.09
CA ILE A 24 1.94 15.53 -26.23
C ILE A 24 2.81 16.68 -25.74
N GLY A 25 4.06 16.75 -26.24
CA GLY A 25 4.97 17.87 -25.99
C GLY A 25 5.67 18.32 -27.25
N ILE A 26 5.50 19.58 -27.64
CA ILE A 26 6.05 20.11 -28.89
C ILE A 26 6.88 21.36 -28.63
N ALA A 27 8.20 21.22 -28.68
CA ALA A 27 9.18 22.30 -28.61
C ALA A 27 9.64 22.74 -30.01
N GLU A 28 9.60 21.84 -31.01
CA GLU A 28 10.04 22.06 -32.38
C GLU A 28 8.85 21.94 -33.34
N TYR A 29 8.70 22.91 -34.25
CA TYR A 29 7.63 22.97 -35.24
C TYR A 29 8.18 23.00 -36.66
N GLN A 30 7.56 22.24 -37.56
CA GLN A 30 7.95 22.19 -38.96
C GLN A 30 7.63 23.50 -39.73
N CYS A 31 6.52 24.14 -39.31
CA CYS A 31 5.96 25.27 -40.08
C CYS A 31 6.13 26.58 -39.31
N PRO A 32 6.99 27.50 -39.83
CA PRO A 32 7.07 28.85 -39.28
C PRO A 32 5.78 29.69 -39.50
N LEU A 33 4.83 29.16 -40.27
CA LEU A 33 3.56 29.85 -40.61
C LEU A 33 2.39 29.44 -39.69
N CYS A 34 2.60 28.56 -38.74
CA CYS A 34 1.52 28.06 -37.89
C CYS A 34 1.15 28.98 -36.74
N ILE A 35 1.95 30.04 -36.47
CA ILE A 35 1.67 31.06 -35.47
C ILE A 35 1.83 32.43 -36.10
N PHE A 36 0.71 33.05 -36.42
CA PHE A 36 0.65 34.44 -36.86
C PHE A 36 0.21 35.30 -35.71
N ASP A 37 0.91 36.41 -35.49
CA ASP A 37 0.32 37.51 -34.73
C ASP A 37 -0.73 38.28 -35.60
N GLU A 38 -1.45 39.19 -35.00
CA GLU A 38 -2.46 40.02 -35.69
C GLU A 38 -1.88 40.85 -36.87
N GLU A 39 -0.55 40.96 -36.96
CA GLU A 39 0.19 41.72 -37.99
C GLU A 39 0.85 40.81 -39.04
N TRP A 40 0.59 39.49 -39.04
CA TRP A 40 1.20 38.52 -39.98
C TRP A 40 2.73 38.39 -39.86
N ASN A 41 3.31 38.73 -38.71
CA ASN A 41 4.73 38.51 -38.47
C ASN A 41 4.98 37.05 -38.06
N VAL A 42 5.96 36.43 -38.69
CA VAL A 42 6.43 35.07 -38.36
C VAL A 42 7.52 35.20 -37.30
N TYR A 43 7.21 34.78 -36.13
CA TYR A 43 8.22 34.64 -35.08
C TYR A 43 8.60 33.15 -34.96
N PRO A 44 9.87 32.75 -35.12
CA PRO A 44 10.35 31.51 -34.65
C PRO A 44 10.45 31.57 -33.11
N ILE A 45 9.35 31.32 -32.43
CA ILE A 45 9.35 31.25 -30.99
C ILE A 45 9.76 29.79 -30.66
N GLU A 46 11.00 29.60 -30.27
CA GLU A 46 11.41 28.35 -29.63
C GLU A 46 10.72 28.28 -28.27
N VAL A 47 9.78 27.38 -28.09
CA VAL A 47 9.32 26.91 -26.79
C VAL A 47 10.38 25.92 -26.29
N LYS A 48 10.86 26.08 -25.06
CA LYS A 48 12.08 25.39 -24.66
C LYS A 48 11.87 24.05 -23.96
N HIS A 49 10.72 23.89 -23.30
CA HIS A 49 10.51 22.79 -22.35
C HIS A 49 9.19 22.02 -22.45
N PRO A 50 8.36 22.15 -23.49
CA PRO A 50 7.09 21.39 -23.56
C PRO A 50 7.31 19.88 -23.67
N ASP A 51 8.33 19.45 -24.40
CA ASP A 51 8.68 18.05 -24.55
C ASP A 51 9.31 17.47 -23.29
N ASP A 52 10.04 18.25 -22.50
CA ASP A 52 10.55 17.84 -21.19
C ASP A 52 9.40 17.57 -20.22
N GLY A 53 8.42 18.49 -20.10
CA GLY A 53 7.24 18.31 -19.25
C GLY A 53 6.40 17.11 -19.65
N ALA A 54 6.22 16.85 -20.95
CA ALA A 54 5.54 15.68 -21.45
C ALA A 54 6.26 14.36 -21.09
N ARG A 55 7.61 14.35 -21.23
CA ARG A 55 8.43 13.18 -20.84
C ARG A 55 8.32 12.88 -19.35
N ASP A 56 8.41 13.92 -18.51
CA ASP A 56 8.38 13.76 -17.07
C ASP A 56 7.00 13.31 -16.57
N LEU A 57 5.93 13.78 -17.20
CA LEU A 57 4.58 13.29 -16.92
C LEU A 57 4.45 11.80 -17.30
N ALA A 58 4.92 11.40 -18.47
CA ALA A 58 4.91 10.01 -18.90
C ALA A 58 5.74 9.11 -17.98
N LEU A 59 6.90 9.58 -17.52
CA LEU A 59 7.75 8.86 -16.57
C LEU A 59 7.08 8.68 -15.20
N GLN A 60 6.37 9.70 -14.73
CA GLN A 60 5.69 9.66 -13.44
C GLN A 60 4.44 8.78 -13.45
N LEU A 61 3.70 8.75 -14.56
CA LEU A 61 2.51 7.90 -14.72
C LEU A 61 2.85 6.44 -15.02
N SER A 62 3.96 6.18 -15.71
CA SER A 62 4.36 4.83 -16.15
C SER A 62 4.35 3.75 -15.05
N PRO A 63 4.83 3.99 -13.82
CA PRO A 63 4.74 2.99 -12.75
C PRO A 63 3.32 2.75 -12.22
N ILE A 64 2.37 3.65 -12.49
CA ILE A 64 1.00 3.60 -11.98
C ILE A 64 0.06 2.92 -12.98
N ILE A 65 0.08 3.36 -14.26
CA ILE A 65 -0.83 2.86 -15.29
C ILE A 65 -0.17 1.89 -16.28
N GLY A 66 1.15 1.73 -16.20
CA GLY A 66 1.90 0.91 -17.16
C GLY A 66 2.39 1.73 -18.36
N ARG A 67 3.60 1.42 -18.82
CA ARG A 67 4.21 2.12 -19.97
C ARG A 67 3.45 1.88 -21.28
N ASP A 68 2.89 0.70 -21.44
CA ASP A 68 2.16 0.29 -22.65
C ASP A 68 0.79 0.99 -22.76
N HIS A 69 0.35 1.66 -21.68
CA HIS A 69 -0.86 2.46 -21.62
C HIS A 69 -0.63 3.95 -21.87
N ILE A 70 0.58 4.33 -22.28
CA ILE A 70 0.96 5.72 -22.56
C ILE A 70 1.41 5.84 -24.01
N ASP A 71 0.72 6.64 -24.80
CA ASP A 71 1.18 7.09 -26.12
C ASP A 71 1.78 8.50 -25.97
N LEU A 72 3.11 8.58 -26.10
CA LEU A 72 3.88 9.81 -25.92
C LEU A 72 4.33 10.33 -27.30
N LEU A 73 3.77 11.47 -27.72
CA LEU A 73 4.11 12.11 -28.98
C LEU A 73 4.96 13.36 -28.72
N LEU A 74 6.16 13.37 -29.26
CA LEU A 74 7.09 14.48 -29.08
C LEU A 74 7.46 15.10 -30.43
N ASN A 75 7.45 16.44 -30.48
CA ASN A 75 7.91 17.20 -31.62
C ASN A 75 7.33 16.68 -32.96
N SER A 76 8.15 16.15 -33.87
CA SER A 76 7.74 15.65 -35.19
C SER A 76 6.76 14.49 -35.20
N GLU A 77 6.54 13.80 -34.09
CA GLU A 77 5.53 12.74 -33.95
C GLU A 77 4.14 13.34 -33.73
N ALA A 78 4.06 14.54 -33.14
CA ALA A 78 2.81 15.22 -32.81
C ALA A 78 2.24 16.03 -33.99
N THR A 79 2.17 15.41 -35.16
CA THR A 79 1.46 15.97 -36.33
C THR A 79 -0.05 15.97 -36.08
N ASN A 80 -0.80 16.77 -36.88
CA ASN A 80 -2.27 16.73 -36.80
C ASN A 80 -2.82 15.30 -36.94
N ALA A 81 -2.28 14.54 -37.90
CA ALA A 81 -2.64 13.15 -38.10
C ALA A 81 -2.15 12.25 -36.94
N GLY A 82 -0.94 12.51 -36.40
CA GLY A 82 -0.40 11.75 -35.24
C GLY A 82 -1.28 11.90 -34.01
N ILE A 83 -1.71 13.12 -33.69
CA ILE A 83 -2.63 13.40 -32.58
C ILE A 83 -3.97 12.67 -32.79
N TYR A 84 -4.52 12.72 -34.02
CA TYR A 84 -5.74 12.00 -34.33
C TYR A 84 -5.62 10.48 -34.11
N TYR A 85 -4.53 9.87 -34.60
CA TYR A 85 -4.31 8.43 -34.43
C TYR A 85 -4.04 8.05 -32.97
N ALA A 86 -3.40 8.90 -32.20
CA ALA A 86 -3.21 8.66 -30.76
C ALA A 86 -4.55 8.66 -30.01
N ILE A 87 -5.47 9.57 -30.36
CA ILE A 87 -6.81 9.57 -29.77
C ILE A 87 -7.63 8.35 -30.24
N GLN A 88 -7.50 7.91 -31.51
CA GLN A 88 -8.09 6.66 -31.96
C GLN A 88 -7.53 5.44 -31.19
N TRP A 89 -6.24 5.45 -30.90
CA TRP A 89 -5.60 4.41 -30.09
C TRP A 89 -6.20 4.33 -28.68
N LEU A 90 -6.57 5.46 -28.06
CA LEU A 90 -7.35 5.48 -26.81
C LEU A 90 -8.76 4.88 -26.99
N ASP A 91 -9.49 5.28 -28.05
CA ASP A 91 -10.85 4.81 -28.31
C ASP A 91 -10.92 3.29 -28.52
N GLU A 92 -9.89 2.71 -29.13
CA GLU A 92 -9.78 1.26 -29.34
C GLU A 92 -9.50 0.47 -28.04
N ARG A 93 -9.04 1.11 -26.97
CA ARG A 93 -8.52 0.45 -25.76
C ARG A 93 -9.27 0.79 -24.49
N ALA A 94 -9.58 2.06 -24.31
CA ALA A 94 -10.21 2.51 -23.06
C ALA A 94 -11.67 2.08 -22.99
N GLY A 95 -12.01 1.32 -21.96
CA GLY A 95 -13.38 0.94 -21.62
C GLY A 95 -14.16 2.08 -20.94
N VAL A 96 -15.44 1.82 -20.62
CA VAL A 96 -16.35 2.83 -20.06
C VAL A 96 -15.92 3.33 -18.67
N ASP A 97 -15.34 2.45 -17.87
CA ASP A 97 -14.92 2.74 -16.48
C ASP A 97 -13.44 3.14 -16.37
N ASP A 98 -12.70 3.03 -17.47
CA ASP A 98 -11.28 3.39 -17.51
C ASP A 98 -11.07 4.90 -17.37
N THR A 99 -9.91 5.27 -16.83
CA THR A 99 -9.50 6.67 -16.74
C THR A 99 -8.64 7.03 -17.93
N VAL A 100 -9.01 8.09 -18.64
CA VAL A 100 -8.27 8.62 -19.81
C VAL A 100 -7.70 9.99 -19.50
N LEU A 101 -6.41 10.15 -19.75
CA LEU A 101 -5.70 11.42 -19.68
C LEU A 101 -5.26 11.85 -21.08
N PHE A 102 -5.67 13.07 -21.49
CA PHE A 102 -5.11 13.76 -22.64
C PHE A 102 -4.33 14.99 -22.15
N TYR A 103 -3.04 15.03 -22.41
CA TYR A 103 -2.17 16.13 -22.05
C TYR A 103 -1.55 16.76 -23.30
N PHE A 104 -1.53 18.09 -23.34
CA PHE A 104 -0.84 18.86 -24.38
C PHE A 104 -0.04 20.01 -23.78
N CYS A 105 1.24 20.11 -24.18
CA CYS A 105 2.08 21.26 -23.93
C CYS A 105 2.78 21.69 -25.24
N GLY A 106 2.68 22.98 -25.55
CA GLY A 106 3.23 23.54 -26.78
C GLY A 106 2.60 24.89 -27.13
N HIS A 107 2.73 25.29 -28.37
CA HIS A 107 2.10 26.49 -28.86
C HIS A 107 0.60 26.34 -29.14
N SER A 108 -0.14 27.46 -28.99
CA SER A 108 -1.53 27.56 -29.40
C SER A 108 -1.91 29.00 -29.77
N ALA A 109 -2.97 29.12 -30.56
CA ALA A 109 -3.73 30.33 -30.76
C ALA A 109 -5.13 30.14 -30.11
N PRO A 110 -5.94 31.18 -29.93
CA PRO A 110 -7.29 31.01 -29.42
C PRO A 110 -8.04 29.91 -30.19
N GLN A 111 -8.55 28.88 -29.45
CA GLN A 111 -9.31 27.76 -29.98
C GLN A 111 -8.54 26.83 -30.97
N ASN A 112 -7.20 26.92 -31.06
CA ASN A 112 -6.41 26.13 -31.96
C ASN A 112 -5.08 25.67 -31.28
N LEU A 113 -4.86 24.38 -31.11
CA LEU A 113 -3.58 23.81 -30.72
C LEU A 113 -2.63 23.78 -31.92
N GLY A 114 -1.36 24.13 -31.70
CA GLY A 114 -0.31 23.96 -32.69
C GLY A 114 0.15 22.51 -32.70
N SER A 115 -0.18 21.72 -33.72
CA SER A 115 0.53 20.48 -33.96
C SER A 115 1.86 20.74 -34.68
N TYR A 116 2.71 19.75 -34.81
CA TYR A 116 4.01 19.88 -35.45
C TYR A 116 3.94 20.50 -36.87
N ASP A 117 2.91 20.12 -37.65
CA ASP A 117 2.75 20.44 -39.06
C ASP A 117 1.58 21.39 -39.36
N TYR A 118 0.60 21.47 -38.47
CA TYR A 118 -0.62 22.27 -38.72
C TYR A 118 -1.32 22.68 -37.41
N LEU A 119 -2.57 23.14 -37.47
CA LEU A 119 -3.40 23.48 -36.33
C LEU A 119 -4.47 22.40 -36.10
N VAL A 120 -4.79 22.14 -34.84
CA VAL A 120 -5.95 21.34 -34.42
C VAL A 120 -6.93 22.26 -33.71
N SER A 121 -8.08 22.52 -34.32
CA SER A 121 -9.08 23.37 -33.69
C SER A 121 -9.76 22.66 -32.50
N ASP A 122 -10.29 23.45 -31.57
CA ASP A 122 -11.00 22.97 -30.38
C ASP A 122 -12.17 22.04 -30.74
N TRP A 123 -12.95 22.38 -31.79
CA TRP A 123 -14.04 21.52 -32.25
C TRP A 123 -13.56 20.20 -32.88
N GLN A 124 -12.41 20.17 -33.56
CA GLN A 124 -11.82 18.93 -34.08
C GLN A 124 -11.36 18.03 -32.93
N LEU A 125 -10.64 18.61 -31.98
CA LEU A 125 -10.18 17.88 -30.80
C LEU A 125 -11.37 17.34 -29.99
N ALA A 126 -12.42 18.16 -29.81
CA ALA A 126 -13.64 17.72 -29.15
C ALA A 126 -14.32 16.54 -29.91
N ASP A 127 -14.47 16.63 -31.25
CA ASP A 127 -15.04 15.55 -32.07
C ASP A 127 -14.24 14.24 -31.96
N TRP A 128 -12.93 14.32 -31.83
CA TRP A 128 -12.10 13.14 -31.65
C TRP A 128 -12.25 12.54 -30.25
N LEU A 129 -12.25 13.35 -29.21
CA LEU A 129 -12.42 12.92 -27.82
C LEU A 129 -13.86 12.44 -27.52
N ASP A 130 -14.86 12.90 -28.28
CA ASP A 130 -16.26 12.48 -28.14
C ASP A 130 -16.52 11.04 -28.56
N LYS A 131 -15.56 10.41 -29.23
CA LYS A 131 -15.62 8.99 -29.62
C LYS A 131 -15.21 8.05 -28.51
N LEU A 132 -14.50 8.56 -27.49
CA LEU A 132 -14.05 7.76 -26.36
C LEU A 132 -15.24 7.18 -25.58
N SER A 133 -15.19 5.90 -25.31
CA SER A 133 -16.18 5.19 -24.50
C SER A 133 -16.08 5.55 -23.01
N SER A 134 -14.89 5.93 -22.55
CA SER A 134 -14.63 6.26 -21.16
C SER A 134 -15.46 7.46 -20.68
N GLN A 135 -15.98 7.33 -19.45
CA GLN A 135 -16.68 8.41 -18.74
C GLN A 135 -15.75 9.25 -17.83
N ASN A 136 -14.48 8.81 -17.68
CA ASN A 136 -13.50 9.44 -16.80
C ASN A 136 -12.36 10.07 -17.62
N VAL A 137 -12.70 11.09 -18.41
CA VAL A 137 -11.72 11.76 -19.28
C VAL A 137 -11.25 13.09 -18.65
N VAL A 138 -9.94 13.20 -18.45
CA VAL A 138 -9.27 14.43 -18.00
C VAL A 138 -8.41 14.96 -19.13
N VAL A 139 -8.61 16.24 -19.46
CA VAL A 139 -7.83 16.98 -20.44
C VAL A 139 -6.98 18.02 -19.71
N ILE A 140 -5.67 18.04 -19.95
CA ILE A 140 -4.75 19.02 -19.39
C ILE A 140 -4.10 19.79 -20.55
N LEU A 141 -4.27 21.10 -20.56
CA LEU A 141 -3.70 21.98 -21.57
C LEU A 141 -2.76 22.99 -20.90
N ASP A 142 -1.44 22.81 -21.07
CA ASP A 142 -0.44 23.80 -20.68
C ASP A 142 0.06 24.55 -21.91
N THR A 143 -0.72 25.51 -22.34
CA THR A 143 -0.48 26.29 -23.56
C THR A 143 -1.09 27.67 -23.44
N CYS A 144 -0.63 28.64 -24.24
CA CYS A 144 -1.24 29.97 -24.30
C CYS A 144 -2.73 29.87 -24.66
N TYR A 145 -3.55 30.80 -24.20
CA TYR A 145 -4.99 30.84 -24.48
C TYR A 145 -5.77 29.60 -24.12
N ALA A 146 -5.22 28.73 -23.26
CA ALA A 146 -5.81 27.41 -22.93
C ALA A 146 -7.29 27.54 -22.49
N GLY A 147 -7.65 28.55 -21.73
CA GLY A 147 -9.02 28.79 -21.30
C GLY A 147 -10.03 28.98 -22.45
N SER A 148 -9.59 29.28 -23.68
CA SER A 148 -10.46 29.43 -24.85
C SER A 148 -11.05 28.09 -25.31
N PHE A 149 -10.46 26.96 -24.89
CA PHE A 149 -10.90 25.60 -25.25
C PHE A 149 -12.03 25.06 -24.37
N SER A 150 -12.30 25.72 -23.23
CA SER A 150 -13.20 25.23 -22.18
C SER A 150 -14.62 24.91 -22.70
N LYS A 151 -15.15 25.66 -23.62
CA LYS A 151 -16.52 25.55 -24.11
C LYS A 151 -16.71 24.26 -24.91
N GLU A 152 -15.80 23.94 -25.82
CA GLU A 152 -15.92 22.79 -26.70
C GLU A 152 -15.40 21.51 -26.01
N LEU A 153 -14.27 21.58 -25.31
CA LEU A 153 -13.71 20.41 -24.64
C LEU A 153 -14.45 19.99 -23.37
N GLY A 154 -15.12 20.92 -22.68
CA GLY A 154 -15.87 20.64 -21.46
C GLY A 154 -17.20 19.89 -21.68
N GLN A 155 -17.55 19.57 -22.92
CA GLN A 155 -18.75 18.77 -23.22
C GLN A 155 -18.53 17.27 -22.85
N ASN A 156 -19.63 16.52 -22.81
CA ASN A 156 -19.62 15.08 -22.60
C ASN A 156 -18.91 14.58 -21.30
N GLY A 157 -18.92 15.37 -20.24
CA GLY A 157 -18.47 14.94 -18.92
C GLY A 157 -16.98 15.05 -18.65
N ARG A 158 -16.20 15.60 -19.58
CA ARG A 158 -14.74 15.77 -19.42
C ARG A 158 -14.39 16.86 -18.40
N VAL A 159 -13.38 16.59 -17.56
CA VAL A 159 -12.73 17.59 -16.74
C VAL A 159 -11.59 18.21 -17.55
N VAL A 160 -11.56 19.54 -17.65
CA VAL A 160 -10.54 20.26 -18.43
C VAL A 160 -9.75 21.19 -17.53
N MET A 161 -8.46 20.90 -17.37
CA MET A 161 -7.49 21.73 -16.66
C MET A 161 -6.72 22.57 -17.67
N MET A 162 -6.72 23.85 -17.49
CA MET A 162 -6.13 24.83 -18.42
C MET A 162 -5.09 25.66 -17.70
N GLY A 163 -3.88 25.73 -18.25
CA GLY A 163 -2.73 26.43 -17.65
C GLY A 163 -2.93 27.94 -17.53
N CYS A 164 -3.86 28.55 -18.30
CA CYS A 164 -4.13 29.96 -18.24
C CYS A 164 -5.57 30.30 -18.68
N GLN A 165 -6.00 31.56 -18.46
CA GLN A 165 -7.28 32.10 -18.93
C GLN A 165 -7.31 32.27 -20.47
N PRO A 166 -8.50 32.50 -21.08
CA PRO A 166 -8.65 32.60 -22.55
C PRO A 166 -7.80 33.68 -23.24
N TYR A 167 -7.30 34.67 -22.50
CA TYR A 167 -6.55 35.81 -23.04
C TYR A 167 -5.13 35.88 -22.48
N GLU A 168 -4.67 34.83 -21.81
CA GLU A 168 -3.39 34.80 -21.14
C GLU A 168 -2.42 33.88 -21.85
N SER A 169 -1.14 34.08 -21.60
CA SER A 169 -0.07 33.17 -22.01
C SER A 169 0.23 32.16 -20.90
N SER A 170 0.53 30.94 -21.27
CA SER A 170 1.18 29.98 -20.36
C SER A 170 2.68 30.25 -20.38
N LEU A 171 3.30 30.23 -19.20
CA LEU A 171 4.69 30.62 -19.00
C LEU A 171 5.54 29.37 -18.76
N GLU A 172 6.77 29.45 -19.27
CA GLU A 172 7.83 28.48 -19.00
C GLU A 172 8.88 29.11 -18.10
N ASP A 173 9.42 28.32 -17.19
CA ASP A 173 10.52 28.72 -16.34
C ASP A 173 11.72 27.81 -16.51
N ARG A 174 12.88 28.40 -16.74
CA ARG A 174 14.13 27.66 -16.99
C ARG A 174 14.66 26.93 -15.75
N GLU A 175 14.41 27.48 -14.57
CA GLU A 175 14.86 26.86 -13.31
C GLU A 175 13.97 25.69 -12.94
N LEU A 176 12.67 25.77 -13.31
CA LEU A 176 11.72 24.69 -13.14
C LEU A 176 11.86 23.60 -14.23
N GLY A 177 12.39 23.94 -15.40
CA GLY A 177 12.61 23.01 -16.52
C GLY A 177 11.34 22.59 -17.26
N HIS A 178 10.20 23.28 -17.00
CA HIS A 178 8.88 22.95 -17.55
C HIS A 178 8.05 24.23 -17.76
N GLY A 179 6.88 24.08 -18.39
CA GLY A 179 5.80 25.04 -18.20
C GLY A 179 5.44 25.12 -16.70
N VAL A 180 5.20 26.32 -16.20
CA VAL A 180 4.97 26.54 -14.76
C VAL A 180 3.77 25.72 -14.25
N PHE A 181 2.69 25.67 -15.02
CA PHE A 181 1.52 24.87 -14.65
C PHE A 181 1.81 23.38 -14.62
N THR A 182 2.46 22.85 -15.66
CA THR A 182 2.90 21.45 -15.72
C THR A 182 3.80 21.08 -14.54
N HIS A 183 4.74 21.95 -14.17
CA HIS A 183 5.62 21.74 -13.02
C HIS A 183 4.80 21.45 -11.75
N TYR A 184 3.77 22.24 -11.50
CA TYR A 184 2.95 22.04 -10.30
C TYR A 184 1.94 20.90 -10.39
N ILE A 185 1.51 20.52 -11.60
CA ILE A 185 0.78 19.23 -11.81
C ILE A 185 1.67 18.04 -11.40
N LEU A 186 2.92 18.00 -11.87
CA LEU A 186 3.89 16.96 -11.51
C LEU A 186 4.18 16.95 -10.00
N GLN A 187 4.26 18.14 -9.39
CA GLN A 187 4.43 18.24 -7.95
C GLN A 187 3.22 17.71 -7.15
N ALA A 188 1.99 17.90 -7.62
CA ALA A 188 0.80 17.39 -6.97
C ALA A 188 0.86 15.86 -6.83
N PHE A 189 1.30 15.17 -7.88
CA PHE A 189 1.48 13.71 -7.85
C PHE A 189 2.58 13.27 -6.87
N SER A 190 3.69 14.02 -6.81
CA SER A 190 4.82 13.70 -5.92
C SER A 190 4.57 14.05 -4.45
N ASN A 191 3.70 15.04 -4.19
CA ASN A 191 3.35 15.50 -2.85
C ASN A 191 1.89 15.18 -2.54
N PHE A 192 1.53 13.90 -2.66
CA PHE A 192 0.18 13.40 -2.49
C PHE A 192 -0.52 13.95 -1.23
N ASP A 193 0.16 13.89 -0.06
CA ASP A 193 -0.40 14.33 1.22
C ASP A 193 -0.72 15.83 1.28
N ASP A 194 0.01 16.67 0.52
CA ASP A 194 -0.24 18.10 0.44
C ASP A 194 -1.34 18.42 -0.58
N ALA A 195 -1.49 17.60 -1.60
CA ALA A 195 -2.48 17.76 -2.66
C ALA A 195 -3.86 17.17 -2.29
N ASP A 196 -3.90 16.06 -1.54
CA ASP A 196 -5.12 15.46 -0.95
C ASP A 196 -5.65 16.38 0.17
N THR A 197 -6.38 17.43 -0.22
CA THR A 197 -6.84 18.47 0.70
C THR A 197 -7.95 18.02 1.64
N ASN A 198 -8.77 17.08 1.21
CA ASN A 198 -9.86 16.51 2.00
C ASN A 198 -9.42 15.31 2.85
N ARG A 199 -8.20 14.80 2.65
CA ARG A 199 -7.56 13.70 3.39
C ARG A 199 -8.33 12.38 3.32
N ASN A 200 -8.87 12.09 2.16
CA ASN A 200 -9.57 10.82 1.91
C ASN A 200 -8.65 9.73 1.33
N TYR A 201 -7.37 10.01 1.16
CA TYR A 201 -6.36 9.14 0.54
C TYR A 201 -6.64 8.85 -0.95
N GLU A 202 -7.43 9.70 -1.58
CA GLU A 202 -7.65 9.70 -3.02
C GLU A 202 -7.31 11.09 -3.57
N LEU A 203 -6.69 11.14 -4.72
CA LEU A 203 -6.30 12.40 -5.36
C LEU A 203 -7.15 12.62 -6.60
N SER A 204 -8.08 13.52 -6.51
CA SER A 204 -8.97 13.89 -7.60
C SER A 204 -8.31 14.85 -8.59
N ALA A 205 -8.87 14.91 -9.80
CA ALA A 205 -8.49 15.89 -10.81
C ALA A 205 -8.61 17.33 -10.29
N GLU A 206 -9.64 17.60 -9.51
CA GLU A 206 -9.89 18.89 -8.90
C GLU A 206 -8.81 19.26 -7.89
N GLU A 207 -8.41 18.35 -7.02
CA GLU A 207 -7.36 18.58 -6.02
C GLU A 207 -5.99 18.80 -6.68
N ILE A 208 -5.67 18.04 -7.72
CA ILE A 208 -4.47 18.25 -8.53
C ILE A 208 -4.47 19.66 -9.12
N PHE A 209 -5.61 20.06 -9.68
CA PHE A 209 -5.76 21.39 -10.25
C PHE A 209 -5.63 22.49 -9.18
N GLU A 210 -6.33 22.39 -8.05
CA GLU A 210 -6.28 23.37 -6.96
C GLU A 210 -4.85 23.55 -6.43
N TYR A 211 -4.12 22.44 -6.26
CA TYR A 211 -2.70 22.47 -5.87
C TYR A 211 -1.85 23.22 -6.90
N ALA A 212 -2.01 22.88 -8.19
CA ALA A 212 -1.25 23.51 -9.26
C ALA A 212 -1.62 24.97 -9.47
N GLU A 213 -2.90 25.34 -9.41
CA GLU A 213 -3.39 26.72 -9.53
C GLU A 213 -2.78 27.63 -8.46
N LEU A 214 -2.91 27.24 -7.20
CA LEU A 214 -2.38 28.01 -6.06
C LEU A 214 -0.88 28.27 -6.19
N LYS A 215 -0.12 27.27 -6.60
CA LYS A 215 1.33 27.36 -6.75
C LYS A 215 1.71 28.21 -7.98
N THR A 216 1.06 27.98 -9.12
CA THR A 216 1.25 28.79 -10.34
C THR A 216 0.97 30.26 -10.09
N ILE A 217 -0.14 30.61 -9.46
CA ILE A 217 -0.48 31.98 -9.10
C ILE A 217 0.58 32.59 -8.17
N LYS A 218 1.03 31.81 -7.19
CA LYS A 218 2.06 32.26 -6.26
C LYS A 218 3.38 32.54 -6.98
N GLU A 219 3.76 31.71 -7.94
CA GLU A 219 5.01 31.86 -8.69
C GLU A 219 4.98 33.05 -9.67
N VAL A 220 3.95 33.14 -10.50
CA VAL A 220 3.94 34.08 -11.63
C VAL A 220 3.11 35.32 -11.39
N VAL A 221 2.15 35.34 -10.48
CA VAL A 221 1.26 36.48 -10.24
C VAL A 221 1.67 37.29 -9.02
N ALA A 222 1.97 36.63 -7.91
CA ALA A 222 2.25 37.28 -6.64
C ALA A 222 3.46 38.23 -6.67
N PRO A 223 4.58 37.95 -7.36
CA PRO A 223 5.71 38.87 -7.46
C PRO A 223 5.36 40.21 -8.10
N PHE A 224 4.33 40.26 -8.97
CA PHE A 224 3.91 41.42 -9.71
C PHE A 224 2.66 42.13 -9.13
N ALA A 225 2.09 41.58 -8.05
CA ALA A 225 0.82 42.06 -7.47
C ALA A 225 0.83 43.57 -7.08
N ASN A 226 2.00 44.10 -6.71
CA ASN A 226 2.17 45.49 -6.33
C ASN A 226 2.47 46.44 -7.49
N LEU A 227 2.61 45.94 -8.71
CA LEU A 227 2.85 46.79 -9.88
C LEU A 227 1.54 47.33 -10.43
N PRO A 228 1.55 48.54 -11.07
CA PRO A 228 0.38 49.01 -11.83
C PRO A 228 -0.05 47.97 -12.87
N ALA A 229 -1.35 47.85 -13.13
CA ALA A 229 -1.89 46.88 -14.09
C ALA A 229 -1.23 46.97 -15.49
N SER A 230 -0.85 48.19 -15.91
CA SER A 230 -0.11 48.42 -17.16
C SER A 230 1.35 47.96 -17.16
N SER A 231 1.88 47.58 -16.01
CA SER A 231 3.27 47.11 -15.82
C SER A 231 3.33 45.66 -15.35
N ARG A 232 2.16 45.04 -15.13
CA ARG A 232 2.07 43.62 -14.90
C ARG A 232 2.21 42.95 -16.27
N GLY A 233 3.28 42.22 -16.49
CA GLY A 233 3.46 41.42 -17.70
C GLY A 233 2.33 40.42 -17.91
N ASP A 234 2.49 39.53 -18.84
CA ASP A 234 1.55 38.42 -19.04
C ASP A 234 1.42 37.64 -17.74
N LEU A 235 0.23 37.66 -17.13
CA LEU A 235 -0.09 36.88 -15.94
C LEU A 235 -0.66 35.55 -16.39
N GLN A 236 -0.42 34.55 -15.59
CA GLN A 236 -0.92 33.17 -15.83
C GLN A 236 -1.85 32.80 -14.68
N HIS A 237 -3.15 32.68 -14.97
CA HIS A 237 -4.15 32.21 -14.03
C HIS A 237 -4.74 30.88 -14.58
N PRO A 238 -4.39 29.72 -14.02
CA PRO A 238 -5.01 28.48 -14.42
C PRO A 238 -6.54 28.53 -14.34
N ALA A 239 -7.20 27.70 -15.12
CA ALA A 239 -8.65 27.59 -15.14
C ALA A 239 -9.09 26.13 -15.17
N LEU A 240 -10.17 25.81 -14.44
CA LEU A 240 -10.76 24.49 -14.40
C LEU A 240 -12.17 24.53 -14.96
N TYR A 241 -12.51 23.58 -15.82
CA TYR A 241 -13.87 23.34 -16.22
C TYR A 241 -14.33 21.96 -15.74
N ILE A 242 -15.41 21.93 -14.95
CA ILE A 242 -16.10 20.73 -14.52
C ILE A 242 -17.52 20.82 -15.03
N PRO A 243 -18.04 19.79 -15.72
CA PRO A 243 -19.41 19.78 -16.19
C PRO A 243 -20.42 19.89 -15.03
N PRO A 244 -21.45 20.73 -15.13
CA PRO A 244 -22.38 21.00 -14.02
C PRO A 244 -23.25 19.81 -13.59
N TYR A 245 -23.30 18.75 -14.39
CA TYR A 245 -24.01 17.50 -14.09
C TYR A 245 -23.12 16.41 -13.53
N ARG A 246 -21.81 16.64 -13.40
CA ARG A 246 -20.88 15.72 -12.76
C ARG A 246 -20.87 15.95 -11.25
N PHE A 247 -21.48 15.03 -10.52
CA PHE A 247 -21.45 15.03 -9.06
C PHE A 247 -20.24 14.21 -8.59
N GLY A 248 -19.25 14.89 -8.02
CA GLY A 248 -17.98 14.33 -7.57
C GLY A 248 -16.90 14.42 -8.66
N GLY A 249 -15.67 14.58 -8.20
CA GLY A 249 -14.48 14.64 -9.05
C GLY A 249 -14.15 13.31 -9.72
N ILE A 250 -13.19 13.35 -10.65
CA ILE A 250 -12.53 12.13 -11.11
C ILE A 250 -11.39 11.86 -10.16
N ASN A 251 -11.50 10.82 -9.34
CA ASN A 251 -10.37 10.33 -8.57
C ASN A 251 -9.38 9.64 -9.52
N LEU A 252 -8.18 10.19 -9.61
CA LEU A 252 -7.15 9.67 -10.49
C LEU A 252 -6.27 8.64 -9.78
N PHE A 253 -5.89 8.95 -8.55
CA PHE A 253 -4.98 8.11 -7.79
C PHE A 253 -5.50 7.87 -6.38
N MET A 254 -5.15 6.71 -5.83
CA MET A 254 -5.33 6.39 -4.42
C MET A 254 -3.99 6.08 -3.76
N ASN A 255 -3.86 6.44 -2.49
CA ASN A 255 -2.71 6.11 -1.66
C ASN A 255 -3.11 5.16 -0.54
N ILE A 256 -2.39 4.05 -0.42
CA ILE A 256 -2.58 3.07 0.66
C ILE A 256 -1.33 3.06 1.52
N VAL A 257 -1.50 3.39 2.80
CA VAL A 257 -0.42 3.38 3.79
C VAL A 257 -0.57 2.16 4.69
N PHE A 258 0.38 1.24 4.62
CA PHE A 258 0.39 0.06 5.49
C PHE A 258 1.26 0.30 6.73
N ARG A 259 0.71 -0.07 7.90
CA ARG A 259 1.39 -0.01 9.21
C ARG A 259 1.18 -1.29 10.01
N THR A 260 1.99 -1.43 11.06
CA THR A 260 1.78 -2.42 12.11
C THR A 260 2.09 -1.82 13.48
N ASN A 261 1.44 -2.33 14.52
CA ASN A 261 1.71 -1.97 15.92
C ASN A 261 2.80 -2.86 16.57
N ALA A 262 3.36 -3.83 15.85
CA ALA A 262 4.31 -4.80 16.39
C ALA A 262 5.76 -4.39 16.14
N GLY A 263 6.63 -4.62 17.12
CA GLY A 263 8.08 -4.43 17.00
C GLY A 263 8.76 -5.67 16.44
N PHE A 264 8.61 -5.92 15.14
CA PHE A 264 9.29 -7.01 14.46
C PHE A 264 10.79 -6.73 14.28
N SER A 265 11.58 -7.78 14.03
CA SER A 265 12.94 -7.63 13.48
C SER A 265 12.83 -7.01 12.07
N SER A 266 13.75 -6.11 11.73
CA SER A 266 13.73 -5.35 10.46
C SER A 266 13.75 -6.23 9.21
N ASP A 267 14.25 -7.45 9.31
CA ASP A 267 14.37 -8.44 8.24
C ASP A 267 13.17 -9.41 8.14
N ALA A 268 12.19 -9.29 9.06
CA ALA A 268 10.99 -10.11 9.01
C ALA A 268 10.08 -9.69 7.86
N ILE A 269 9.62 -10.66 7.04
CA ILE A 269 8.57 -10.43 6.05
C ILE A 269 7.25 -10.28 6.80
N VAL A 270 6.60 -9.13 6.65
CA VAL A 270 5.39 -8.75 7.39
C VAL A 270 4.21 -8.37 6.50
N LEU A 271 4.47 -8.20 5.21
CA LEU A 271 3.47 -7.83 4.22
C LEU A 271 3.84 -8.44 2.87
N THR A 272 2.84 -8.88 2.12
CA THR A 272 2.96 -9.18 0.70
C THR A 272 1.84 -8.44 -0.03
N VAL A 273 2.18 -7.68 -1.07
CA VAL A 273 1.24 -6.94 -1.90
C VAL A 273 1.39 -7.44 -3.33
N ASP A 274 0.31 -7.97 -3.92
CA ASP A 274 0.28 -8.52 -5.28
C ASP A 274 1.44 -9.50 -5.56
N GLY A 275 1.78 -10.30 -4.55
CA GLY A 275 2.87 -11.28 -4.62
C GLY A 275 4.27 -10.74 -4.32
N LYS A 276 4.47 -9.42 -4.15
CA LYS A 276 5.74 -8.82 -3.74
C LYS A 276 5.81 -8.68 -2.23
N SER A 277 6.87 -9.22 -1.62
CA SER A 277 7.08 -9.19 -0.17
C SER A 277 7.79 -7.91 0.29
N TYR A 278 7.41 -7.43 1.49
CA TYR A 278 7.98 -6.27 2.17
C TYR A 278 8.43 -6.65 3.58
N LEU A 279 9.57 -6.09 3.98
CA LEU A 279 10.17 -6.32 5.28
C LEU A 279 9.65 -5.33 6.32
N ALA A 280 9.73 -5.70 7.59
CA ALA A 280 9.35 -4.81 8.69
C ALA A 280 10.16 -3.50 8.73
N GLY A 281 11.41 -3.54 8.28
CA GLY A 281 12.27 -2.34 8.17
C GLY A 281 11.85 -1.36 7.06
N GLU A 282 10.95 -1.77 6.15
CA GLU A 282 10.41 -0.93 5.08
C GLU A 282 9.09 -0.25 5.48
N LEU A 283 8.62 -0.47 6.72
CA LEU A 283 7.39 0.13 7.21
C LEU A 283 7.62 1.51 7.86
N PRO A 284 6.66 2.45 7.74
CA PRO A 284 5.40 2.35 7.00
C PRO A 284 5.64 2.27 5.49
N ALA A 285 4.91 1.40 4.79
CA ALA A 285 4.95 1.30 3.34
C ALA A 285 3.77 2.06 2.73
N SER A 286 4.05 2.85 1.70
CA SER A 286 3.04 3.64 0.97
C SER A 286 3.00 3.20 -0.49
N PHE A 287 1.79 3.09 -1.03
CA PHE A 287 1.52 2.63 -2.39
C PHE A 287 0.56 3.59 -3.07
N THR A 288 0.96 4.12 -4.21
CA THR A 288 0.11 4.98 -5.04
C THR A 288 -0.30 4.19 -6.29
N TRP A 289 -1.59 4.04 -6.49
CA TRP A 289 -2.19 3.35 -7.61
C TRP A 289 -3.29 4.16 -8.27
N LEU A 290 -3.75 3.70 -9.42
CA LEU A 290 -4.95 4.23 -10.06
C LEU A 290 -6.16 4.02 -9.14
N SER A 291 -6.99 5.03 -8.99
CA SER A 291 -8.18 4.92 -8.15
C SER A 291 -9.16 3.87 -8.69
N GLY A 292 -9.72 3.08 -7.79
CA GLY A 292 -10.65 2.00 -8.13
C GLY A 292 -10.01 0.65 -8.48
N THR A 293 -8.66 0.57 -8.63
CA THR A 293 -7.98 -0.73 -8.80
C THR A 293 -7.95 -1.51 -7.49
N ALA A 294 -7.92 -2.83 -7.57
CA ALA A 294 -7.97 -3.70 -6.41
C ALA A 294 -6.63 -4.42 -6.20
N HIS A 295 -6.07 -4.30 -5.00
CA HIS A 295 -4.76 -4.84 -4.66
C HIS A 295 -4.86 -5.83 -3.51
N ARG A 296 -4.17 -6.97 -3.66
CA ARG A 296 -4.19 -8.03 -2.67
C ARG A 296 -3.09 -7.83 -1.64
N PHE A 297 -3.51 -7.76 -0.37
CA PHE A 297 -2.64 -7.68 0.81
C PHE A 297 -2.69 -8.99 1.58
N ASP A 298 -1.56 -9.64 1.72
CA ASP A 298 -1.38 -10.84 2.55
C ASP A 298 -0.43 -10.52 3.70
N ILE A 299 -0.80 -10.88 4.92
CA ILE A 299 0.02 -10.73 6.12
C ILE A 299 0.18 -12.06 6.84
N PRO A 300 1.31 -12.31 7.52
CA PRO A 300 1.49 -13.54 8.27
C PRO A 300 0.56 -13.58 9.50
N LEU A 301 -0.11 -14.71 9.72
CA LEU A 301 -0.89 -14.94 10.93
C LEU A 301 -0.01 -14.85 12.18
N GLN A 302 1.26 -15.22 12.06
CA GLN A 302 2.22 -15.23 13.15
C GLN A 302 3.62 -14.93 12.64
N VAL A 303 4.35 -14.09 13.37
CA VAL A 303 5.77 -13.80 13.13
C VAL A 303 6.56 -14.09 14.40
N SER A 304 7.61 -14.86 14.31
CA SER A 304 8.55 -15.12 15.41
C SER A 304 9.82 -14.29 15.16
N THR A 305 10.22 -13.46 16.13
CA THR A 305 11.37 -12.56 16.00
C THR A 305 12.57 -12.99 16.79
N GLU A 306 12.35 -13.64 17.93
CA GLU A 306 13.37 -14.13 18.83
C GLU A 306 12.96 -15.49 19.42
N GLU A 307 13.91 -16.23 19.94
CA GLU A 307 13.62 -17.49 20.61
C GLU A 307 12.65 -17.26 21.78
N GLY A 308 11.47 -17.88 21.68
CA GLY A 308 10.44 -17.79 22.71
C GLY A 308 9.57 -16.53 22.69
N THR A 309 9.67 -15.67 21.67
CA THR A 309 8.72 -14.57 21.43
C THR A 309 8.08 -14.71 20.06
N ARG A 310 6.76 -14.46 19.97
CA ARG A 310 6.04 -14.39 18.72
C ARG A 310 4.99 -13.29 18.77
N PHE A 311 4.66 -12.76 17.61
CA PHE A 311 3.55 -11.84 17.39
C PHE A 311 2.45 -12.57 16.63
N VAL A 312 1.23 -12.49 17.12
CA VAL A 312 0.06 -13.15 16.51
C VAL A 312 -0.91 -12.09 16.06
N PHE A 313 -1.29 -12.12 14.78
CA PHE A 313 -2.27 -11.20 14.21
C PHE A 313 -3.61 -11.33 14.92
N THR A 314 -4.26 -10.20 15.16
CA THR A 314 -5.56 -10.15 15.85
C THR A 314 -6.66 -9.55 14.98
N SER A 315 -6.40 -8.44 14.37
CA SER A 315 -7.30 -7.76 13.44
C SER A 315 -6.58 -6.63 12.71
N TRP A 316 -7.16 -6.15 11.64
CA TRP A 316 -6.86 -4.84 11.07
C TRP A 316 -7.48 -3.73 11.94
N ASN A 317 -7.15 -2.46 11.63
CA ASN A 317 -7.71 -1.29 12.32
C ASN A 317 -9.22 -1.10 12.08
N ASP A 318 -9.80 -1.73 11.06
CA ASP A 318 -11.22 -1.78 10.74
C ASP A 318 -11.92 -3.04 11.29
N ASP A 319 -11.29 -3.75 12.25
CA ASP A 319 -11.76 -4.99 12.89
C ASP A 319 -11.84 -6.22 11.96
N ASP A 320 -11.44 -6.15 10.70
CA ASP A 320 -11.29 -7.33 9.84
C ASP A 320 -10.21 -8.27 10.42
N LYS A 321 -10.45 -9.58 10.34
CA LYS A 321 -9.56 -10.64 10.87
C LYS A 321 -8.93 -11.49 9.79
N SER A 322 -9.15 -11.14 8.54
CA SER A 322 -8.59 -11.86 7.40
C SER A 322 -7.11 -11.57 7.27
N VAL A 323 -6.28 -12.60 7.18
CA VAL A 323 -4.85 -12.45 6.90
C VAL A 323 -4.56 -12.14 5.43
N SER A 324 -5.56 -12.31 4.58
CA SER A 324 -5.55 -11.96 3.16
C SER A 324 -6.79 -11.16 2.84
N ARG A 325 -6.62 -9.98 2.26
CA ARG A 325 -7.73 -9.10 1.86
C ARG A 325 -7.40 -8.37 0.57
N THR A 326 -8.44 -7.99 -0.14
CA THR A 326 -8.35 -7.07 -1.30
C THR A 326 -8.73 -5.67 -0.83
N ILE A 327 -7.94 -4.68 -1.21
CA ILE A 327 -8.13 -3.27 -0.89
C ILE A 327 -8.24 -2.51 -2.21
N SER A 328 -9.31 -1.72 -2.37
CA SER A 328 -9.61 -0.95 -3.59
C SER A 328 -9.87 0.54 -3.31
N HIS A 329 -9.57 1.01 -2.11
CA HIS A 329 -9.79 2.38 -1.68
C HIS A 329 -8.57 2.89 -0.94
N GLY A 330 -8.25 4.16 -1.13
CA GLY A 330 -7.20 4.83 -0.38
C GLY A 330 -7.43 4.78 1.13
N GLY A 331 -6.36 4.78 1.92
CA GLY A 331 -6.48 4.74 3.36
C GLY A 331 -5.25 4.28 4.11
N GLU A 332 -5.31 4.40 5.44
CA GLU A 332 -4.32 3.83 6.34
C GLU A 332 -4.81 2.49 6.90
N TYR A 333 -4.06 1.45 6.66
CA TYR A 333 -4.37 0.08 7.07
C TYR A 333 -3.33 -0.42 8.06
N THR A 334 -3.75 -0.64 9.30
CA THR A 334 -2.87 -1.11 10.38
C THR A 334 -3.17 -2.55 10.73
N ALA A 335 -2.19 -3.43 10.55
CA ALA A 335 -2.28 -4.81 11.02
C ALA A 335 -1.90 -4.87 12.51
N ASN A 336 -2.85 -5.25 13.36
CA ASN A 336 -2.68 -5.33 14.80
C ASN A 336 -2.24 -6.73 15.23
N TYR A 337 -1.14 -6.79 15.97
CA TYR A 337 -0.58 -8.01 16.53
C TYR A 337 -0.49 -7.93 18.05
N LYS A 338 -0.59 -9.10 18.69
CA LYS A 338 -0.31 -9.26 20.12
C LYS A 338 0.95 -10.08 20.31
N ALA A 339 1.85 -9.59 21.15
CA ALA A 339 3.03 -10.35 21.56
C ALA A 339 2.63 -11.50 22.47
N GLN A 340 3.23 -12.67 22.24
CA GLN A 340 3.16 -13.84 23.11
C GLN A 340 4.57 -14.31 23.47
N HIS A 341 4.72 -14.78 24.70
CA HIS A 341 5.96 -15.33 25.22
C HIS A 341 5.78 -16.80 25.57
N LYS A 342 6.82 -17.58 25.30
CA LYS A 342 6.84 -18.99 25.62
C LYS A 342 7.26 -19.19 27.06
N LEU A 343 6.45 -19.97 27.81
CA LEU A 343 6.86 -20.57 29.06
C LEU A 343 7.33 -21.99 28.77
N THR A 344 8.57 -22.29 29.13
CA THR A 344 9.14 -23.64 29.04
C THR A 344 9.33 -24.19 30.44
N ILE A 345 8.84 -25.41 30.68
CA ILE A 345 8.96 -26.09 31.96
C ILE A 345 9.85 -27.35 31.79
N GLU A 346 11.01 -27.32 32.41
CA GLU A 346 11.90 -28.49 32.46
C GLU A 346 11.66 -29.30 33.72
N SER A 347 11.30 -30.54 33.56
CA SER A 347 11.14 -31.46 34.67
C SER A 347 11.41 -32.91 34.27
N LEU A 348 12.11 -33.63 35.14
CA LEU A 348 12.34 -35.09 34.95
C LEU A 348 11.16 -35.91 35.47
N TYR A 349 10.39 -35.38 36.43
CA TYR A 349 9.30 -36.08 37.11
C TYR A 349 8.12 -35.14 37.33
N GLY A 350 6.98 -35.66 37.80
CA GLY A 350 5.88 -34.89 38.36
C GLY A 350 4.89 -34.28 37.36
N SER A 351 4.98 -34.63 36.09
CA SER A 351 4.01 -34.22 35.03
C SER A 351 3.60 -32.73 35.11
N PRO A 352 4.53 -31.81 34.88
CA PRO A 352 4.25 -30.39 34.99
C PRO A 352 3.17 -29.92 34.01
N LYS A 353 2.39 -28.92 34.42
CA LYS A 353 1.39 -28.24 33.60
C LYS A 353 1.68 -26.74 33.57
N GLY A 354 1.29 -26.10 32.46
CA GLY A 354 1.48 -24.66 32.26
C GLY A 354 2.52 -24.32 31.21
N ASP A 355 3.18 -25.31 30.61
CA ASP A 355 4.03 -25.08 29.42
C ASP A 355 3.21 -24.58 28.24
N GLY A 356 3.70 -23.55 27.51
CA GLY A 356 2.98 -23.05 26.36
C GLY A 356 3.24 -21.56 26.05
N TRP A 357 2.38 -21.01 25.19
CA TRP A 357 2.43 -19.63 24.77
C TRP A 357 1.36 -18.80 25.50
N TYR A 358 1.76 -17.63 26.01
CA TYR A 358 0.92 -16.72 26.78
C TYR A 358 1.01 -15.32 26.24
N ASN A 359 -0.07 -14.57 26.27
CA ASN A 359 -0.05 -13.16 25.90
C ASN A 359 0.90 -12.37 26.82
N SER A 360 1.64 -11.44 26.24
CA SER A 360 2.51 -10.55 27.00
C SER A 360 1.75 -9.88 28.16
N GLY A 361 2.31 -9.94 29.36
CA GLY A 361 1.73 -9.41 30.58
C GLY A 361 0.66 -10.29 31.24
N SER A 362 0.28 -11.42 30.64
CA SER A 362 -0.68 -12.33 31.28
C SER A 362 -0.02 -13.25 32.31
N GLU A 363 -0.86 -13.83 33.19
CA GLU A 363 -0.43 -14.82 34.19
C GLU A 363 -0.52 -16.24 33.65
N ALA A 364 0.57 -17.00 33.78
CA ALA A 364 0.63 -18.43 33.49
C ALA A 364 0.57 -19.22 34.79
N ASN A 365 -0.42 -20.10 34.93
CA ASN A 365 -0.55 -20.98 36.10
C ASN A 365 0.25 -22.26 35.88
N VAL A 366 1.30 -22.43 36.69
CA VAL A 366 2.19 -23.59 36.68
C VAL A 366 1.84 -24.52 37.83
N SER A 367 1.77 -25.83 37.56
CA SER A 367 1.58 -26.81 38.63
C SER A 367 2.35 -28.10 38.36
N ILE A 368 2.74 -28.79 39.43
CA ILE A 368 3.46 -30.04 39.40
C ILE A 368 3.01 -30.94 40.56
N THR A 369 3.07 -32.23 40.38
CA THR A 369 2.82 -33.17 41.49
C THR A 369 3.98 -33.17 42.47
N SER A 370 3.67 -33.23 43.79
CA SER A 370 4.68 -33.12 44.85
C SER A 370 5.59 -34.34 44.95
N THR A 371 5.11 -35.53 44.49
CA THR A 371 5.87 -36.79 44.58
C THR A 371 5.56 -37.70 43.39
N GLU A 372 6.56 -38.44 42.90
CA GLU A 372 6.41 -39.45 41.87
C GLU A 372 7.23 -40.71 42.21
N GLY A 373 6.75 -41.85 41.74
CA GLY A 373 7.37 -43.18 41.95
C GLY A 373 6.82 -43.93 43.13
N LYS A 374 6.68 -45.25 43.00
CA LYS A 374 6.11 -46.17 44.02
C LYS A 374 7.15 -46.71 44.97
N ILE A 375 8.30 -47.10 44.45
CA ILE A 375 9.38 -47.78 45.21
C ILE A 375 10.51 -46.79 45.46
N ILE A 376 11.07 -46.21 44.42
CA ILE A 376 11.95 -45.04 44.51
C ILE A 376 11.07 -43.85 44.39
N GLN A 377 11.04 -42.97 45.40
CA GLN A 377 10.23 -41.78 45.38
C GLN A 377 11.08 -40.58 45.02
N HIS A 378 10.56 -39.75 44.10
CA HIS A 378 11.09 -38.45 43.79
C HIS A 378 10.17 -37.40 44.40
N ALA A 379 10.68 -36.61 45.30
CA ALA A 379 9.97 -35.49 45.95
C ALA A 379 10.36 -34.18 45.32
N PHE A 380 9.37 -33.36 45.01
CA PHE A 380 9.61 -32.01 44.50
C PHE A 380 10.35 -31.17 45.54
N ALA A 381 11.51 -30.63 45.17
CA ALA A 381 12.38 -29.86 46.05
C ALA A 381 12.27 -28.34 45.82
N GLY A 382 11.67 -27.90 44.70
CA GLY A 382 11.43 -26.52 44.38
C GLY A 382 11.73 -26.16 42.93
N TRP A 383 11.36 -24.94 42.57
CA TRP A 383 11.61 -24.35 41.26
C TRP A 383 12.97 -23.63 41.22
N SER A 384 13.57 -23.57 40.04
CA SER A 384 14.75 -22.77 39.70
C SER A 384 14.66 -22.24 38.29
N GLY A 385 15.57 -21.34 37.87
CA GLY A 385 15.52 -20.61 36.63
C GLY A 385 14.82 -19.28 36.79
N ASP A 386 13.86 -18.95 35.93
CA ASP A 386 13.09 -17.70 35.99
C ASP A 386 12.04 -17.65 37.13
N LEU A 387 11.95 -18.68 37.90
CA LEU A 387 11.10 -18.80 39.07
C LEU A 387 11.86 -19.50 40.18
N SER A 388 11.59 -19.13 41.43
CA SER A 388 12.10 -19.82 42.63
C SER A 388 11.00 -20.03 43.65
N GLY A 389 11.08 -21.09 44.43
CA GLY A 389 10.11 -21.41 45.46
C GLY A 389 9.82 -22.91 45.57
N GLN A 390 9.12 -23.32 46.65
CA GLN A 390 8.80 -24.72 46.93
C GLN A 390 7.33 -25.08 46.76
N GLN A 391 6.50 -24.10 46.36
CA GLN A 391 5.07 -24.34 46.13
C GLN A 391 4.87 -25.10 44.83
N THR A 392 4.04 -26.17 44.90
CA THR A 392 3.72 -27.01 43.73
C THR A 392 2.79 -26.35 42.72
N THR A 393 2.15 -25.22 43.09
CA THR A 393 1.32 -24.40 42.22
C THR A 393 1.73 -22.94 42.38
N VAL A 394 2.04 -22.27 41.28
CA VAL A 394 2.52 -20.88 41.25
C VAL A 394 1.97 -20.18 40.02
N SER A 395 1.83 -18.84 40.08
CA SER A 395 1.56 -17.99 38.95
C SER A 395 2.83 -17.29 38.48
N VAL A 396 3.01 -17.18 37.18
CA VAL A 396 4.18 -16.57 36.54
C VAL A 396 3.71 -15.50 35.56
N THR A 397 4.14 -14.25 35.75
CA THR A 397 3.85 -13.16 34.81
C THR A 397 4.70 -13.32 33.55
N MET A 398 4.05 -13.33 32.40
CA MET A 398 4.65 -13.59 31.09
C MET A 398 4.97 -12.27 30.36
N ASP A 399 5.91 -11.48 30.89
CA ASP A 399 6.42 -10.24 30.29
C ASP A 399 7.59 -10.45 29.33
N LYS A 400 8.14 -11.65 29.32
CA LYS A 400 9.22 -12.15 28.43
C LYS A 400 9.17 -13.68 28.36
N PRO A 401 9.89 -14.32 27.42
CA PRO A 401 10.11 -15.78 27.46
C PRO A 401 10.70 -16.21 28.78
N ARG A 402 10.18 -17.31 29.33
CA ARG A 402 10.64 -17.83 30.62
C ARG A 402 10.92 -19.31 30.55
N THR A 403 12.02 -19.73 31.21
CA THR A 403 12.38 -21.13 31.41
C THR A 403 12.47 -21.39 32.88
N ILE A 404 11.63 -22.32 33.37
CA ILE A 404 11.63 -22.76 34.76
C ILE A 404 11.95 -24.24 34.84
N LYS A 405 12.65 -24.64 35.91
CA LYS A 405 13.08 -25.99 36.12
C LYS A 405 12.60 -26.51 37.45
N ALA A 406 11.99 -27.69 37.47
CA ALA A 406 11.62 -28.40 38.67
C ALA A 406 12.78 -29.25 39.18
N ASN A 407 13.19 -29.02 40.41
CA ASN A 407 14.22 -29.75 41.08
C ASN A 407 13.61 -30.88 41.93
N TRP A 408 14.27 -32.03 42.02
CA TRP A 408 13.78 -33.20 42.64
C TRP A 408 14.82 -33.85 43.57
N GLU A 409 14.37 -34.30 44.74
CA GLU A 409 15.14 -35.14 45.65
C GLU A 409 14.68 -36.58 45.55
N THR A 410 15.64 -37.51 45.47
CA THR A 410 15.33 -38.95 45.39
C THR A 410 15.38 -39.57 46.76
N ASN A 411 14.26 -40.20 47.17
CA ASN A 411 14.14 -40.92 48.45
C ASN A 411 14.08 -42.43 48.21
N TYR A 412 15.07 -43.12 48.71
CA TYR A 412 15.23 -44.60 48.62
C TYR A 412 14.66 -45.35 49.83
N LEU A 413 14.06 -44.69 50.83
CA LEU A 413 13.60 -45.29 52.06
C LEU A 413 12.68 -46.49 51.83
N ARG A 414 11.72 -46.37 50.93
CA ARG A 414 10.80 -47.46 50.59
C ARG A 414 11.51 -48.65 49.91
N LEU A 415 12.50 -48.39 49.07
CA LEU A 415 13.32 -49.42 48.46
C LEU A 415 14.11 -50.15 49.54
N TYR A 416 14.75 -49.43 50.46
CA TYR A 416 15.48 -50.04 51.56
C TYR A 416 14.58 -50.85 52.47
N MET A 417 13.35 -50.38 52.78
CA MET A 417 12.40 -51.17 53.57
C MET A 417 11.93 -52.44 52.85
N LEU A 418 11.72 -52.38 51.53
CA LEU A 418 11.40 -53.57 50.73
C LEU A 418 12.55 -54.58 50.71
N ILE A 419 13.80 -54.14 50.53
CA ILE A 419 14.99 -54.97 50.56
C ILE A 419 15.15 -55.58 51.95
N ALA A 420 15.01 -54.80 53.03
CA ALA A 420 15.07 -55.31 54.40
C ALA A 420 13.98 -56.31 54.69
N GLY A 421 12.76 -56.13 54.22
CA GLY A 421 11.64 -57.04 54.33
C GLY A 421 11.92 -58.42 53.60
N LEU A 422 12.46 -58.30 52.38
CA LEU A 422 12.89 -59.52 51.62
C LEU A 422 14.00 -60.27 52.31
N ILE A 423 15.00 -59.58 52.87
CA ILE A 423 16.08 -60.18 53.65
C ILE A 423 15.50 -60.90 54.90
N ALA A 424 14.63 -60.21 55.65
CA ALA A 424 13.97 -60.76 56.83
C ALA A 424 13.15 -62.04 56.46
N LEU A 425 12.42 -62.00 55.34
CA LEU A 425 11.61 -63.10 54.86
C LEU A 425 12.51 -64.29 54.47
N THR A 426 13.65 -64.07 53.82
CA THR A 426 14.61 -65.11 53.46
C THR A 426 15.26 -65.72 54.69
N VAL A 427 15.62 -64.93 55.70
CA VAL A 427 16.16 -65.42 56.99
C VAL A 427 15.13 -66.26 57.70
N ILE A 428 13.87 -65.78 57.80
CA ILE A 428 12.78 -66.52 58.41
C ILE A 428 12.57 -67.87 57.70
N THR A 429 12.47 -67.90 56.38
CA THR A 429 12.28 -69.12 55.60
C THR A 429 13.43 -70.09 55.76
N ALA A 430 14.69 -69.58 55.74
CA ALA A 430 15.87 -70.41 55.99
C ALA A 430 15.87 -71.03 57.43
N THR A 431 15.49 -70.20 58.42
CA THR A 431 15.39 -70.66 59.83
C THR A 431 14.31 -71.74 60.00
N VAL A 432 13.15 -71.51 59.40
CA VAL A 432 12.06 -72.51 59.39
C VAL A 432 12.48 -73.80 58.68
N MET A 433 13.17 -73.75 57.56
CA MET A 433 13.68 -74.89 56.87
C MET A 433 14.74 -75.68 57.71
N VAL A 434 15.62 -74.98 58.40
CA VAL A 434 16.60 -75.58 59.31
C VAL A 434 15.88 -76.21 60.47
N TYR A 435 14.88 -75.58 61.05
CA TYR A 435 14.06 -76.12 62.12
C TYR A 435 13.31 -77.40 61.67
N ILE A 436 12.64 -77.43 60.54
CA ILE A 436 11.94 -78.58 59.96
C ILE A 436 12.96 -79.73 59.68
N ARG A 437 14.12 -79.42 59.11
CA ARG A 437 15.17 -80.43 58.88
C ARG A 437 15.68 -81.05 60.18
N LYS A 438 15.85 -80.28 61.27
CA LYS A 438 16.25 -80.79 62.56
C LYS A 438 15.16 -81.67 63.16
N LYS A 439 13.89 -81.29 63.06
CA LYS A 439 12.76 -82.06 63.59
C LYS A 439 12.62 -83.40 62.84
N ASN A 440 12.80 -83.43 61.54
CA ASN A 440 12.75 -84.69 60.76
C ASN A 440 13.97 -85.59 60.90
N LYS A 441 15.03 -85.17 61.62
CA LYS A 441 16.19 -86.04 61.96
C LYS A 441 16.06 -86.64 63.40
N SER A 442 15.00 -86.24 64.15
CA SER A 442 14.76 -86.74 65.53
C SER A 442 13.65 -87.78 65.59
N PHE A 443 13.26 -88.40 64.48
CA PHE A 443 12.43 -89.57 64.34
C PHE A 443 13.21 -90.71 63.70
#